data_a0806f2bb45dae676dcb1917ff94b96d
#
_entry.id   a0806f2bb45dae676dcb1917ff94b96d
#
_cell.length_a   1.000
_cell.length_b   1.000
_cell.length_c   1.000
_cell.angle_alpha   90.00
_cell.angle_beta   90.00
_cell.angle_gamma   90.00
#
_symmetry.space_group_name_H-M   'P 1'
#
loop_
_entity.id
_entity.type
_entity.pdbx_description
1 polymer ?
#
loop_
_entity_poly.entity_id
_entity_poly.type
_entity_poly.pdbx_seq_one_letter_code
_entity_poly.pdbx_strand_id
1 'polypeptide(L)'
;MMANTKYIFITGGVVSSLGKGIAAASIGALLESRGLSVSLIKVDPYINVDPGTMSPFQHGEVFVTNDGTETDLDLGHYERFVRFEASKKNNFTAGKVYETVIRNERKGNYLGGTVQVIPHITNEIKKRIKEGGQGKDIAIVEIGGTVGDIESQPFVEAIRQMALELPSTSWAFVHLTLVPFIKASGELKTKPTQHSVKELRSLGIGPDCLICRSEQELPKDERKKIALFCSVPQDNVISMHDVDTVYSCLLYTSPSPRD
;
A
#
# COMPACT_ATOMS: atom_id res chain seq x y z
N MET A 1 18.46 17.39 14.39
CA MET A 1 18.17 15.92 14.30
C MET A 1 17.21 15.76 13.14
N MET A 2 17.55 15.02 12.09
CA MET A 2 16.57 14.70 11.04
C MET A 2 15.50 13.84 11.70
N ALA A 3 14.23 14.27 11.60
CA ALA A 3 13.12 13.46 12.08
C ALA A 3 13.14 12.11 11.35
N ASN A 4 13.06 11.00 12.09
CA ASN A 4 12.97 9.68 11.49
C ASN A 4 11.62 9.59 10.77
N THR A 5 11.66 9.33 9.45
CA THR A 5 10.45 9.10 8.64
C THR A 5 9.59 7.99 9.26
N LYS A 6 8.29 8.23 9.39
CA LYS A 6 7.32 7.21 9.78
C LYS A 6 6.69 6.58 8.53
N TYR A 7 6.24 5.34 8.65
CA TYR A 7 5.76 4.56 7.50
C TYR A 7 4.30 4.14 7.68
N ILE A 8 3.50 4.33 6.64
CA ILE A 8 2.17 3.73 6.54
C ILE A 8 2.22 2.72 5.41
N PHE A 9 2.08 1.45 5.73
CA PHE A 9 2.07 0.36 4.76
C PHE A 9 0.64 0.05 4.37
N ILE A 10 0.32 0.20 3.08
CA ILE A 10 -1.00 -0.09 2.54
C ILE A 10 -0.96 -1.40 1.77
N THR A 11 -1.74 -2.36 2.22
CA THR A 11 -1.94 -3.65 1.56
C THR A 11 -3.39 -3.80 1.12
N GLY A 12 -3.66 -4.69 0.20
CA GLY A 12 -5.04 -4.97 -0.20
C GLY A 12 -5.30 -6.45 -0.38
N GLY A 13 -6.53 -6.84 -0.18
CA GLY A 13 -6.96 -8.22 -0.34
C GLY A 13 -8.29 -8.33 -1.04
N VAL A 14 -8.74 -9.56 -1.26
CA VAL A 14 -9.98 -9.97 -1.93
C VAL A 14 -9.90 -9.87 -3.46
N VAL A 15 -9.68 -8.66 -4.01
CA VAL A 15 -9.62 -8.42 -5.47
C VAL A 15 -8.60 -7.35 -5.81
N SER A 16 -8.13 -7.35 -7.05
CA SER A 16 -7.36 -6.25 -7.64
C SER A 16 -8.25 -5.01 -7.87
N SER A 17 -7.65 -3.88 -8.17
CA SER A 17 -8.35 -2.61 -8.49
C SER A 17 -9.32 -2.14 -7.38
N LEU A 18 -9.00 -2.47 -6.13
CA LEU A 18 -9.83 -2.13 -4.97
C LEU A 18 -9.78 -0.63 -4.61
N GLY A 19 -8.85 0.13 -5.21
CA GLY A 19 -8.66 1.54 -4.96
C GLY A 19 -7.58 1.86 -3.92
N LYS A 20 -6.57 0.99 -3.79
CA LYS A 20 -5.42 1.25 -2.91
C LYS A 20 -4.75 2.59 -3.21
N GLY A 21 -4.50 2.91 -4.49
CA GLY A 21 -3.89 4.16 -4.92
C GLY A 21 -4.67 5.39 -4.48
N ILE A 22 -5.98 5.37 -4.66
CA ILE A 22 -6.86 6.47 -4.23
C ILE A 22 -6.87 6.59 -2.70
N ALA A 23 -6.94 5.48 -1.98
CA ALA A 23 -6.87 5.50 -0.51
C ALA A 23 -5.51 6.04 -0.02
N ALA A 24 -4.40 5.61 -0.62
CA ALA A 24 -3.06 6.10 -0.31
C ALA A 24 -2.95 7.61 -0.54
N ALA A 25 -3.39 8.08 -1.72
CA ALA A 25 -3.39 9.49 -2.09
C ALA A 25 -4.25 10.34 -1.14
N SER A 26 -5.43 9.85 -0.79
CA SER A 26 -6.36 10.55 0.13
C SER A 26 -5.81 10.61 1.55
N ILE A 27 -5.21 9.54 2.07
CA ILE A 27 -4.50 9.56 3.37
C ILE A 27 -3.34 10.58 3.31
N GLY A 28 -2.59 10.58 2.22
CA GLY A 28 -1.52 11.56 1.99
C GLY A 28 -2.02 13.00 2.07
N ALA A 29 -3.11 13.32 1.38
CA ALA A 29 -3.72 14.65 1.39
C ALA A 29 -4.21 15.06 2.79
N LEU A 30 -4.82 14.14 3.54
CA LEU A 30 -5.25 14.36 4.92
C LEU A 30 -4.08 14.65 5.87
N LEU A 31 -2.96 13.96 5.70
CA LEU A 31 -1.74 14.18 6.49
C LEU A 31 -1.08 15.51 6.12
N GLU A 32 -1.01 15.82 4.82
CA GLU A 32 -0.49 17.10 4.35
C GLU A 32 -1.33 18.28 4.85
N SER A 33 -2.65 18.15 4.90
CA SER A 33 -3.54 19.18 5.45
C SER A 33 -3.29 19.46 6.94
N ARG A 34 -2.64 18.53 7.65
CA ARG A 34 -2.18 18.67 9.04
C ARG A 34 -0.75 19.18 9.16
N GLY A 35 -0.14 19.61 8.06
CA GLY A 35 1.20 20.21 8.03
C GLY A 35 2.35 19.19 7.97
N LEU A 36 2.08 17.92 7.70
CA LEU A 36 3.11 16.89 7.55
C LEU A 36 3.60 16.82 6.10
N SER A 37 4.91 16.63 5.92
CA SER A 37 5.49 16.35 4.61
C SER A 37 5.33 14.86 4.30
N VAL A 38 4.75 14.56 3.12
CA VAL A 38 4.41 13.19 2.74
C VAL A 38 5.17 12.78 1.47
N SER A 39 5.57 11.51 1.41
CA SER A 39 5.98 10.82 0.18
C SER A 39 5.08 9.61 -0.03
N LEU A 40 4.72 9.33 -1.28
CA LEU A 40 4.03 8.09 -1.65
C LEU A 40 4.97 7.22 -2.47
N ILE A 41 4.92 5.92 -2.22
CA ILE A 41 5.78 4.93 -2.86
C ILE A 41 4.89 3.80 -3.35
N LYS A 42 4.96 3.52 -4.65
CA LYS A 42 4.28 2.39 -5.29
C LYS A 42 5.24 1.23 -5.45
N VAL A 43 4.82 0.06 -5.01
CA VAL A 43 5.59 -1.17 -5.11
C VAL A 43 4.80 -2.19 -5.91
N ASP A 44 5.31 -2.59 -7.06
CA ASP A 44 4.60 -3.47 -7.99
C ASP A 44 5.22 -4.86 -8.04
N PRO A 45 4.42 -5.93 -7.82
CA PRO A 45 4.94 -7.28 -7.67
C PRO A 45 5.30 -7.97 -9.00
N TYR A 46 5.01 -7.38 -10.15
CA TYR A 46 5.33 -8.00 -11.43
C TYR A 46 6.85 -7.99 -11.74
N ILE A 47 7.28 -8.91 -12.63
CA ILE A 47 8.69 -9.15 -12.97
C ILE A 47 9.22 -8.20 -14.05
N ASN A 48 8.38 -7.45 -14.74
CA ASN A 48 8.85 -6.39 -15.64
C ASN A 48 9.76 -5.42 -14.88
N VAL A 49 10.90 -5.05 -15.49
CA VAL A 49 11.87 -4.15 -14.85
C VAL A 49 11.31 -2.74 -14.68
N ASP A 50 10.52 -2.31 -15.65
CA ASP A 50 9.75 -1.06 -15.63
C ASP A 50 8.41 -1.26 -16.39
N PRO A 51 7.42 -0.37 -16.22
CA PRO A 51 6.14 -0.49 -16.89
C PRO A 51 6.13 -0.07 -18.36
N GLY A 52 7.18 0.56 -18.87
CA GLY A 52 7.21 1.12 -20.23
C GLY A 52 7.06 0.10 -21.35
N THR A 53 7.38 -1.17 -21.09
CA THR A 53 7.21 -2.27 -22.06
C THR A 53 5.91 -3.04 -21.88
N MET A 54 5.08 -2.66 -20.91
CA MET A 54 3.84 -3.37 -20.62
C MET A 54 2.71 -2.91 -21.52
N SER A 55 1.77 -3.82 -21.82
CA SER A 55 0.60 -3.49 -22.64
C SER A 55 -0.33 -2.53 -21.90
N PRO A 56 -0.66 -1.37 -22.47
CA PRO A 56 -1.60 -0.44 -21.87
C PRO A 56 -3.01 -1.03 -21.63
N PHE A 57 -3.40 -2.02 -22.43
CA PHE A 57 -4.67 -2.72 -22.26
C PHE A 57 -4.72 -3.60 -21.00
N GLN A 58 -3.56 -4.04 -20.49
CA GLN A 58 -3.48 -4.88 -19.29
C GLN A 58 -3.19 -4.08 -18.02
N HIS A 59 -2.36 -3.04 -18.11
CA HIS A 59 -1.84 -2.31 -16.95
C HIS A 59 -2.19 -0.83 -16.93
N GLY A 60 -2.91 -0.32 -17.95
CA GLY A 60 -3.15 1.09 -18.12
C GLY A 60 -1.97 1.82 -18.76
N GLU A 61 -2.09 3.13 -18.88
CA GLU A 61 -1.04 3.99 -19.41
C GLU A 61 0.07 4.18 -18.37
N VAL A 62 1.29 4.46 -18.85
CA VAL A 62 2.40 4.82 -17.96
C VAL A 62 2.32 6.30 -17.59
N PHE A 63 2.77 6.62 -16.38
CA PHE A 63 3.02 7.99 -15.95
C PHE A 63 4.53 8.26 -16.05
N VAL A 64 4.91 9.36 -16.68
CA VAL A 64 6.31 9.76 -16.81
C VAL A 64 6.60 10.87 -15.79
N THR A 65 7.52 10.60 -14.88
CA THR A 65 7.95 11.56 -13.85
C THR A 65 8.85 12.65 -14.45
N ASN A 66 9.06 13.75 -13.72
CA ASN A 66 9.89 14.86 -14.19
C ASN A 66 11.36 14.44 -14.42
N ASP A 67 11.85 13.40 -13.76
CA ASP A 67 13.18 12.82 -14.01
C ASP A 67 13.23 11.85 -15.22
N GLY A 68 12.13 11.76 -15.99
CA GLY A 68 12.04 10.97 -17.22
C GLY A 68 11.81 9.47 -16.99
N THR A 69 11.46 9.05 -15.78
CA THR A 69 11.21 7.66 -15.46
C THR A 69 9.76 7.27 -15.80
N GLU A 70 9.59 6.19 -16.55
CA GLU A 70 8.29 5.56 -16.79
C GLU A 70 7.86 4.79 -15.53
N THR A 71 6.65 5.07 -15.05
CA THR A 71 6.13 4.53 -13.79
C THR A 71 4.68 4.10 -13.94
N ASP A 72 4.15 3.44 -12.92
CA ASP A 72 2.72 3.12 -12.83
C ASP A 72 1.86 4.39 -12.80
N LEU A 73 0.67 4.32 -13.41
CA LEU A 73 -0.28 5.43 -13.49
C LEU A 73 -0.71 5.97 -12.12
N ASP A 74 -0.66 5.16 -11.08
CA ASP A 74 -0.99 5.57 -9.70
C ASP A 74 -0.16 6.76 -9.23
N LEU A 75 1.08 6.93 -9.74
CA LEU A 75 1.91 8.09 -9.39
C LEU A 75 1.27 9.41 -9.85
N GLY A 76 0.62 9.41 -11.01
CA GLY A 76 -0.15 10.55 -11.47
C GLY A 76 -1.35 10.88 -10.56
N HIS A 77 -1.97 9.86 -9.99
CA HIS A 77 -3.01 10.07 -8.97
C HIS A 77 -2.41 10.66 -7.69
N TYR A 78 -1.24 10.18 -7.26
CA TYR A 78 -0.59 10.71 -6.06
C TYR A 78 -0.28 12.21 -6.18
N GLU A 79 0.30 12.64 -7.30
CA GLU A 79 0.61 14.06 -7.55
C GLU A 79 -0.63 14.96 -7.64
N ARG A 80 -1.80 14.40 -7.98
CA ARG A 80 -3.06 15.16 -7.97
C ARG A 80 -3.58 15.44 -6.56
N PHE A 81 -3.30 14.55 -5.62
CA PHE A 81 -3.82 14.65 -4.24
C PHE A 81 -2.85 15.30 -3.28
N VAL A 82 -1.55 15.09 -3.47
CA VAL A 82 -0.48 15.48 -2.54
C VAL A 82 0.53 16.36 -3.28
N ARG A 83 0.99 17.41 -2.62
CA ARG A 83 2.01 18.33 -3.16
C ARG A 83 3.39 17.73 -3.04
N PHE A 84 3.65 16.66 -3.76
CA PHE A 84 4.98 16.09 -3.88
C PHE A 84 5.27 15.82 -5.36
N GLU A 85 6.52 15.81 -5.71
CA GLU A 85 6.99 15.50 -7.05
C GLU A 85 7.53 14.06 -7.05
N ALA A 86 6.88 13.20 -7.82
CA ALA A 86 7.30 11.82 -7.95
C ALA A 86 8.59 11.71 -8.77
N SER A 87 9.39 10.72 -8.44
CA SER A 87 10.66 10.41 -9.08
C SER A 87 10.86 8.91 -9.19
N LYS A 88 11.92 8.46 -9.82
CA LYS A 88 12.34 7.05 -9.87
C LYS A 88 12.45 6.34 -8.52
N LYS A 89 12.47 7.09 -7.41
CA LYS A 89 12.49 6.52 -6.05
C LYS A 89 11.10 6.15 -5.55
N ASN A 90 10.06 6.64 -6.20
CA ASN A 90 8.68 6.51 -5.75
C ASN A 90 7.93 5.33 -6.41
N ASN A 91 8.54 4.67 -7.39
CA ASN A 91 8.01 3.45 -7.98
C ASN A 91 9.14 2.44 -8.25
N PHE A 92 8.92 1.19 -7.90
CA PHE A 92 9.79 0.10 -8.29
C PHE A 92 9.03 -1.23 -8.35
N THR A 93 9.52 -2.12 -9.21
CA THR A 93 8.92 -3.43 -9.50
C THR A 93 9.73 -4.56 -8.86
N ALA A 94 9.14 -5.75 -8.75
CA ALA A 94 9.87 -6.96 -8.40
C ALA A 94 11.04 -7.18 -9.37
N GLY A 95 10.80 -7.03 -10.68
CA GLY A 95 11.85 -7.16 -11.70
C GLY A 95 13.07 -6.28 -11.43
N LYS A 96 12.85 -5.01 -11.10
CA LYS A 96 13.92 -4.06 -10.74
C LYS A 96 14.73 -4.49 -9.51
N VAL A 97 14.04 -5.02 -8.50
CA VAL A 97 14.68 -5.53 -7.26
C VAL A 97 15.52 -6.76 -7.58
N TYR A 98 14.95 -7.76 -8.26
CA TYR A 98 15.66 -8.98 -8.62
C TYR A 98 16.84 -8.71 -9.55
N GLU A 99 16.67 -7.87 -10.57
CA GLU A 99 17.76 -7.45 -11.47
C GLU A 99 18.93 -6.87 -10.66
N THR A 100 18.64 -5.99 -9.70
CA THR A 100 19.66 -5.35 -8.88
C THR A 100 20.43 -6.39 -8.03
N VAL A 101 19.73 -7.31 -7.40
CA VAL A 101 20.35 -8.34 -6.54
C VAL A 101 21.17 -9.32 -7.39
N ILE A 102 20.65 -9.78 -8.53
CA ILE A 102 21.37 -10.67 -9.47
C ILE A 102 22.62 -9.96 -10.02
N ARG A 103 22.51 -8.69 -10.39
CA ARG A 103 23.66 -7.91 -10.87
C ARG A 103 24.74 -7.77 -9.79
N ASN A 104 24.36 -7.57 -8.54
CA ASN A 104 25.29 -7.49 -7.42
C ASN A 104 25.96 -8.85 -7.15
N GLU A 105 25.23 -9.94 -7.27
CA GLU A 105 25.78 -11.31 -7.19
C GLU A 105 26.85 -11.51 -8.27
N ARG A 106 26.54 -11.21 -9.52
CA ARG A 106 27.46 -11.35 -10.66
C ARG A 106 28.73 -10.49 -10.53
N LYS A 107 28.65 -9.37 -9.79
CA LYS A 107 29.81 -8.51 -9.48
C LYS A 107 30.61 -8.99 -8.27
N GLY A 108 30.19 -10.06 -7.60
CA GLY A 108 30.85 -10.58 -6.41
C GLY A 108 30.60 -9.77 -5.12
N ASN A 109 29.61 -8.90 -5.11
CA ASN A 109 29.34 -8.02 -3.96
C ASN A 109 28.91 -8.80 -2.69
N TYR A 110 28.51 -10.06 -2.83
CA TYR A 110 28.12 -10.94 -1.72
C TYR A 110 29.25 -11.91 -1.28
N LEU A 111 30.48 -11.72 -1.79
CA LEU A 111 31.69 -12.43 -1.37
C LEU A 111 31.56 -13.97 -1.37
N GLY A 112 30.82 -14.52 -2.34
CA GLY A 112 30.59 -15.96 -2.49
C GLY A 112 29.50 -16.53 -1.57
N GLY A 113 28.81 -15.69 -0.79
CA GLY A 113 27.69 -16.13 0.02
C GLY A 113 26.49 -16.57 -0.83
N THR A 114 25.68 -17.49 -0.30
CA THR A 114 24.42 -17.92 -0.92
C THR A 114 23.42 -16.76 -0.93
N VAL A 115 22.98 -16.33 -2.10
CA VAL A 115 22.01 -15.25 -2.27
C VAL A 115 20.60 -15.84 -2.29
N GLN A 116 19.72 -15.34 -1.42
CA GLN A 116 18.35 -15.85 -1.21
C GLN A 116 17.35 -14.71 -1.19
N VAL A 117 16.06 -15.03 -1.27
CA VAL A 117 14.98 -14.03 -1.16
C VAL A 117 15.09 -13.32 0.20
N ILE A 118 15.23 -14.06 1.28
CA ILE A 118 15.55 -13.53 2.60
C ILE A 118 17.02 -13.87 2.89
N PRO A 119 17.89 -12.90 3.16
CA PRO A 119 17.61 -11.47 3.37
C PRO A 119 17.86 -10.57 2.14
N HIS A 120 18.35 -11.07 1.01
CA HIS A 120 18.93 -10.21 -0.03
C HIS A 120 17.87 -9.41 -0.81
N ILE A 121 16.79 -10.07 -1.26
CA ILE A 121 15.67 -9.40 -1.93
C ILE A 121 14.93 -8.49 -0.93
N THR A 122 14.63 -8.99 0.26
CA THR A 122 13.92 -8.18 1.27
C THR A 122 14.75 -6.97 1.71
N ASN A 123 16.06 -7.07 1.81
CA ASN A 123 16.93 -5.94 2.14
C ASN A 123 16.95 -4.88 1.02
N GLU A 124 16.98 -5.30 -0.25
CA GLU A 124 16.89 -4.35 -1.38
C GLU A 124 15.53 -3.64 -1.40
N ILE A 125 14.42 -4.35 -1.12
CA ILE A 125 13.10 -3.75 -0.99
C ILE A 125 13.08 -2.71 0.14
N LYS A 126 13.53 -3.09 1.33
CA LYS A 126 13.60 -2.18 2.50
C LYS A 126 14.44 -0.94 2.22
N LYS A 127 15.57 -1.11 1.55
CA LYS A 127 16.45 -0.02 1.13
C LYS A 127 15.70 0.97 0.22
N ARG A 128 15.02 0.48 -0.82
CA ARG A 128 14.25 1.33 -1.75
C ARG A 128 13.11 2.07 -1.06
N ILE A 129 12.39 1.41 -0.17
CA ILE A 129 11.34 2.05 0.63
C ILE A 129 11.93 3.19 1.46
N LYS A 130 13.07 2.96 2.13
CA LYS A 130 13.74 3.99 2.93
C LYS A 130 14.23 5.17 2.06
N GLU A 131 14.77 4.88 0.87
CA GLU A 131 15.21 5.90 -0.09
C GLU A 131 14.04 6.77 -0.61
N GLY A 132 12.89 6.15 -0.90
CA GLY A 132 11.68 6.85 -1.36
C GLY A 132 11.03 7.72 -0.27
N GLY A 133 11.20 7.37 1.00
CA GLY A 133 10.69 8.14 2.14
C GLY A 133 11.65 9.18 2.70
N GLN A 134 12.89 9.23 2.19
CA GLN A 134 13.95 10.02 2.80
C GLN A 134 13.62 11.53 2.86
N GLY A 135 13.77 12.13 4.04
CA GLY A 135 13.58 13.56 4.25
C GLY A 135 12.12 14.00 4.38
N LYS A 136 11.18 13.05 4.49
CA LYS A 136 9.77 13.30 4.74
C LYS A 136 9.35 12.86 6.14
N ASP A 137 8.31 13.50 6.67
CA ASP A 137 7.74 13.08 7.97
C ASP A 137 7.06 11.72 7.86
N ILE A 138 6.31 11.50 6.77
CA ILE A 138 5.56 10.28 6.51
C ILE A 138 5.90 9.73 5.11
N ALA A 139 6.14 8.43 5.02
CA ALA A 139 6.17 7.68 3.77
C ALA A 139 4.99 6.70 3.73
N ILE A 140 4.12 6.87 2.75
CA ILE A 140 3.02 5.93 2.48
C ILE A 140 3.49 4.96 1.41
N VAL A 141 3.51 3.67 1.74
CA VAL A 141 4.00 2.60 0.86
C VAL A 141 2.83 1.73 0.45
N GLU A 142 2.44 1.85 -0.79
CA GLU A 142 1.40 1.00 -1.38
C GLU A 142 1.99 -0.27 -1.96
N ILE A 143 1.59 -1.42 -1.41
CA ILE A 143 1.96 -2.72 -1.94
C ILE A 143 0.95 -3.13 -3.02
N GLY A 144 1.44 -3.26 -4.25
CA GLY A 144 0.67 -3.76 -5.38
C GLY A 144 0.28 -5.24 -5.23
N GLY A 145 -0.67 -5.67 -6.03
CA GLY A 145 -1.22 -7.03 -5.97
C GLY A 145 -2.17 -7.26 -4.81
N THR A 146 -2.48 -8.52 -4.58
CA THR A 146 -3.40 -8.99 -3.54
C THR A 146 -2.62 -9.79 -2.49
N VAL A 147 -2.93 -9.57 -1.21
CA VAL A 147 -2.35 -10.37 -0.13
C VAL A 147 -2.75 -11.84 -0.31
N GLY A 148 -1.76 -12.73 -0.27
CA GLY A 148 -1.90 -14.15 -0.58
C GLY A 148 -1.31 -14.54 -1.94
N ASP A 149 -1.14 -13.59 -2.87
CA ASP A 149 -0.49 -13.86 -4.14
C ASP A 149 1.02 -14.08 -3.94
N ILE A 150 1.58 -15.07 -4.64
CA ILE A 150 3.00 -15.44 -4.54
C ILE A 150 3.91 -14.24 -4.86
N GLU A 151 3.54 -13.47 -5.87
CA GLU A 151 4.31 -12.32 -6.35
C GLU A 151 4.49 -11.23 -5.28
N SER A 152 3.50 -11.06 -4.41
CA SER A 152 3.53 -10.02 -3.37
C SER A 152 4.28 -10.44 -2.11
N GLN A 153 4.54 -11.74 -1.90
CA GLN A 153 5.12 -12.28 -0.67
C GLN A 153 6.45 -11.63 -0.25
N PRO A 154 7.45 -11.42 -1.15
CA PRO A 154 8.71 -10.77 -0.76
C PRO A 154 8.52 -9.34 -0.24
N PHE A 155 7.52 -8.63 -0.75
CA PHE A 155 7.20 -7.26 -0.32
C PHE A 155 6.51 -7.25 1.04
N VAL A 156 5.54 -8.15 1.23
CA VAL A 156 4.85 -8.32 2.52
C VAL A 156 5.87 -8.72 3.60
N GLU A 157 6.78 -9.64 3.28
CA GLU A 157 7.88 -10.02 4.18
C GLU A 157 8.81 -8.85 4.49
N ALA A 158 9.17 -8.04 3.49
CA ALA A 158 10.04 -6.88 3.70
C ALA A 158 9.41 -5.84 4.63
N ILE A 159 8.12 -5.50 4.47
CA ILE A 159 7.44 -4.54 5.37
C ILE A 159 7.23 -5.13 6.77
N ARG A 160 7.00 -6.45 6.89
CA ARG A 160 6.98 -7.13 8.18
C ARG A 160 8.33 -7.01 8.91
N GLN A 161 9.45 -7.21 8.19
CA GLN A 161 10.79 -7.01 8.75
C GLN A 161 11.02 -5.55 9.14
N MET A 162 10.57 -4.57 8.33
CA MET A 162 10.68 -3.15 8.68
C MET A 162 9.95 -2.85 10.00
N ALA A 163 8.78 -3.43 10.22
CA ALA A 163 8.04 -3.24 11.47
C ALA A 163 8.78 -3.81 12.70
N LEU A 164 9.60 -4.85 12.52
CA LEU A 164 10.47 -5.39 13.60
C LEU A 164 11.71 -4.51 13.84
N GLU A 165 12.24 -3.88 12.79
CA GLU A 165 13.45 -3.06 12.86
C GLU A 165 13.18 -1.64 13.36
N LEU A 166 11.97 -1.13 13.14
CA LEU A 166 11.58 0.24 13.48
C LEU A 166 10.89 0.31 14.84
N PRO A 167 10.97 1.46 15.55
CA PRO A 167 10.15 1.67 16.75
C PRO A 167 8.66 1.50 16.44
N SER A 168 7.90 0.91 17.35
CA SER A 168 6.46 0.64 17.19
C SER A 168 5.60 1.90 16.96
N THR A 169 6.13 3.08 17.28
CA THR A 169 5.47 4.38 17.03
C THR A 169 5.78 4.97 15.65
N SER A 170 6.55 4.25 14.82
CA SER A 170 7.07 4.74 13.54
C SER A 170 6.45 4.05 12.33
N TRP A 171 5.48 3.19 12.51
CA TRP A 171 4.79 2.50 11.42
C TRP A 171 3.34 2.17 11.76
N ALA A 172 2.54 1.99 10.72
CA ALA A 172 1.17 1.48 10.81
C ALA A 172 0.84 0.65 9.57
N PHE A 173 0.03 -0.39 9.74
CA PHE A 173 -0.50 -1.22 8.66
C PHE A 173 -1.96 -0.87 8.38
N VAL A 174 -2.25 -0.43 7.17
CA VAL A 174 -3.59 -0.18 6.65
C VAL A 174 -3.92 -1.26 5.64
N HIS A 175 -5.03 -1.96 5.82
CA HIS A 175 -5.43 -3.02 4.91
C HIS A 175 -6.76 -2.69 4.24
N LEU A 176 -6.75 -2.65 2.91
CA LEU A 176 -7.94 -2.45 2.09
C LEU A 176 -8.62 -3.79 1.82
N THR A 177 -9.95 -3.81 2.00
CA THR A 177 -10.77 -5.00 1.75
C THR A 177 -12.06 -4.63 1.03
N LEU A 178 -12.75 -5.64 0.52
CA LEU A 178 -14.07 -5.51 -0.10
C LEU A 178 -15.14 -6.08 0.82
N VAL A 179 -16.22 -5.32 1.00
CA VAL A 179 -17.47 -5.76 1.62
C VAL A 179 -18.57 -5.72 0.54
N PRO A 180 -18.74 -6.81 -0.23
CA PRO A 180 -19.68 -6.81 -1.33
C PRO A 180 -21.13 -6.81 -0.83
N PHE A 181 -21.99 -6.09 -1.55
CA PHE A 181 -23.43 -6.19 -1.39
C PHE A 181 -23.97 -7.26 -2.33
N ILE A 182 -24.66 -8.27 -1.77
CA ILE A 182 -25.27 -9.32 -2.54
C ILE A 182 -26.73 -8.97 -2.81
N LYS A 183 -27.02 -8.49 -4.01
CA LYS A 183 -28.36 -8.03 -4.41
C LYS A 183 -29.45 -9.08 -4.18
N ALA A 184 -29.15 -10.37 -4.43
CA ALA A 184 -30.11 -11.45 -4.26
C ALA A 184 -30.56 -11.66 -2.80
N SER A 185 -29.70 -11.39 -1.83
CA SER A 185 -30.02 -11.51 -0.40
C SER A 185 -30.27 -10.17 0.29
N GLY A 186 -30.02 -9.05 -0.39
CA GLY A 186 -30.15 -7.72 0.19
C GLY A 186 -29.16 -7.43 1.34
N GLU A 187 -27.99 -8.07 1.34
CA GLU A 187 -27.07 -8.03 2.48
C GLU A 187 -25.64 -7.71 2.08
N LEU A 188 -24.95 -6.99 2.96
CA LEU A 188 -23.50 -6.84 2.93
C LEU A 188 -22.82 -8.11 3.49
N LYS A 189 -21.78 -8.59 2.82
CA LYS A 189 -21.03 -9.79 3.23
C LYS A 189 -19.65 -9.45 3.76
N THR A 190 -19.45 -9.64 5.06
CA THR A 190 -18.17 -9.34 5.74
C THR A 190 -17.15 -10.48 5.68
N LYS A 191 -17.54 -11.67 5.21
CA LYS A 191 -16.66 -12.85 5.11
C LYS A 191 -15.42 -12.61 4.24
N PRO A 192 -15.49 -11.97 3.05
CA PRO A 192 -14.29 -11.70 2.25
C PRO A 192 -13.25 -10.87 3.02
N THR A 193 -13.67 -9.83 3.75
CA THR A 193 -12.83 -9.04 4.64
C THR A 193 -12.17 -9.90 5.72
N GLN A 194 -12.94 -10.74 6.41
CA GLN A 194 -12.41 -11.63 7.46
C GLN A 194 -11.36 -12.60 6.92
N HIS A 195 -11.57 -13.16 5.73
CA HIS A 195 -10.62 -14.07 5.09
C HIS A 195 -9.34 -13.33 4.67
N SER A 196 -9.46 -12.14 4.09
CA SER A 196 -8.33 -11.32 3.69
C SER A 196 -7.44 -10.93 4.88
N VAL A 197 -8.06 -10.52 6.00
CA VAL A 197 -7.31 -10.22 7.23
C VAL A 197 -6.67 -11.47 7.83
N LYS A 198 -7.36 -12.63 7.77
CA LYS A 198 -6.77 -13.89 8.21
C LYS A 198 -5.53 -14.24 7.39
N GLU A 199 -5.59 -14.05 6.06
CA GLU A 199 -4.45 -14.28 5.18
C GLU A 199 -3.28 -13.35 5.53
N LEU A 200 -3.51 -12.04 5.68
CA LEU A 200 -2.47 -11.09 6.08
C LEU A 200 -1.83 -11.49 7.42
N ARG A 201 -2.62 -11.95 8.37
CA ARG A 201 -2.13 -12.41 9.67
C ARG A 201 -1.31 -13.70 9.57
N SER A 202 -1.65 -14.59 8.65
CA SER A 202 -0.83 -15.80 8.42
C SER A 202 0.58 -15.47 7.95
N LEU A 203 0.76 -14.29 7.32
CA LEU A 203 2.06 -13.72 6.95
C LEU A 203 2.73 -12.92 8.08
N GLY A 204 2.14 -12.90 9.28
CA GLY A 204 2.72 -12.25 10.46
C GLY A 204 2.41 -10.75 10.60
N ILE A 205 1.44 -10.22 9.87
CA ILE A 205 1.03 -8.82 9.93
C ILE A 205 -0.40 -8.69 10.44
N GLY A 206 -0.59 -7.96 11.55
CA GLY A 206 -1.90 -7.53 12.01
C GLY A 206 -2.20 -6.10 11.52
N PRO A 207 -3.34 -5.83 10.85
CA PRO A 207 -3.67 -4.48 10.45
C PRO A 207 -4.04 -3.61 11.65
N ASP A 208 -3.55 -2.37 11.67
CA ASP A 208 -3.94 -1.34 12.64
C ASP A 208 -5.25 -0.65 12.23
N CYS A 209 -5.50 -0.57 10.91
CA CYS A 209 -6.67 0.04 10.33
C CYS A 209 -7.18 -0.79 9.14
N LEU A 210 -8.49 -0.90 9.03
CA LEU A 210 -9.16 -1.50 7.88
C LEU A 210 -9.93 -0.43 7.11
N ILE A 211 -9.69 -0.36 5.80
CA ILE A 211 -10.51 0.42 4.88
C ILE A 211 -11.36 -0.57 4.09
N CYS A 212 -12.66 -0.51 4.33
CA CYS A 212 -13.62 -1.44 3.77
C CYS A 212 -14.35 -0.79 2.60
N ARG A 213 -14.00 -1.18 1.37
CA ARG A 213 -14.72 -0.72 0.18
C ARG A 213 -16.05 -1.43 0.06
N SER A 214 -17.10 -0.69 -0.26
CA SER A 214 -18.46 -1.18 -0.47
C SER A 214 -19.24 -0.27 -1.43
N GLU A 215 -20.32 -0.75 -2.03
CA GLU A 215 -21.20 0.06 -2.87
C GLU A 215 -21.95 1.14 -2.06
N GLN A 216 -22.14 0.92 -0.77
CA GLN A 216 -22.86 1.79 0.14
C GLN A 216 -22.13 1.91 1.48
N GLU A 217 -22.46 2.93 2.27
CA GLU A 217 -21.87 3.11 3.59
C GLU A 217 -22.09 1.86 4.47
N LEU A 218 -21.06 1.47 5.23
CA LEU A 218 -21.14 0.33 6.13
C LEU A 218 -21.95 0.68 7.37
N PRO A 219 -23.06 -0.05 7.65
CA PRO A 219 -23.81 0.10 8.87
C PRO A 219 -22.93 -0.12 10.11
N LYS A 220 -23.29 0.53 11.22
CA LYS A 220 -22.54 0.46 12.47
C LYS A 220 -22.38 -0.99 12.99
N ASP A 221 -23.39 -1.81 12.81
CA ASP A 221 -23.38 -3.22 13.25
C ASP A 221 -22.41 -4.07 12.41
N GLU A 222 -22.33 -3.84 11.09
CA GLU A 222 -21.37 -4.50 10.22
C GLU A 222 -19.92 -4.07 10.52
N ARG A 223 -19.71 -2.78 10.82
CA ARG A 223 -18.40 -2.28 11.29
C ARG A 223 -17.99 -2.94 12.59
N LYS A 224 -18.90 -3.06 13.55
CA LYS A 224 -18.67 -3.74 14.84
C LYS A 224 -18.31 -5.20 14.65
N LYS A 225 -19.03 -5.88 13.76
CA LYS A 225 -18.78 -7.30 13.41
C LYS A 225 -17.40 -7.48 12.76
N ILE A 226 -17.03 -6.62 11.78
CA ILE A 226 -15.72 -6.64 11.16
C ILE A 226 -14.64 -6.42 12.23
N ALA A 227 -14.79 -5.39 13.06
CA ALA A 227 -13.87 -5.07 14.15
C ALA A 227 -13.59 -6.28 15.05
N LEU A 228 -14.65 -6.96 15.49
CA LEU A 228 -14.55 -8.14 16.35
C LEU A 228 -13.80 -9.31 15.66
N PHE A 229 -14.22 -9.68 14.44
CA PHE A 229 -13.63 -10.83 13.73
C PHE A 229 -12.22 -10.56 13.22
N CYS A 230 -11.90 -9.30 12.92
CA CYS A 230 -10.59 -8.88 12.46
C CYS A 230 -9.68 -8.39 13.61
N SER A 231 -10.14 -8.38 14.86
CA SER A 231 -9.41 -7.89 16.04
C SER A 231 -8.77 -6.51 15.80
N VAL A 232 -9.56 -5.59 15.29
CA VAL A 232 -9.21 -4.20 15.05
C VAL A 232 -10.19 -3.34 15.85
N PRO A 233 -9.77 -2.22 16.48
CA PRO A 233 -10.70 -1.31 17.12
C PRO A 233 -11.81 -0.86 16.16
N GLN A 234 -13.04 -0.72 16.64
CA GLN A 234 -14.18 -0.35 15.79
C GLN A 234 -13.96 0.99 15.06
N ASP A 235 -13.32 1.94 15.72
CA ASP A 235 -13.01 3.26 15.15
C ASP A 235 -11.96 3.20 14.04
N ASN A 236 -11.19 2.12 13.97
CA ASN A 236 -10.21 1.86 12.93
C ASN A 236 -10.78 1.02 11.76
N VAL A 237 -12.09 0.74 11.75
CA VAL A 237 -12.81 0.15 10.61
C VAL A 237 -13.50 1.28 9.86
N ILE A 238 -12.88 1.70 8.75
CA ILE A 238 -13.32 2.85 7.95
C ILE A 238 -14.14 2.34 6.76
N SER A 239 -15.32 2.94 6.55
CA SER A 239 -16.11 2.71 5.35
C SER A 239 -15.55 3.57 4.20
N MET A 240 -15.30 2.95 3.05
CA MET A 240 -14.96 3.62 1.80
C MET A 240 -15.98 3.18 0.76
N HIS A 241 -17.08 3.93 0.67
CA HIS A 241 -18.15 3.63 -0.29
C HIS A 241 -17.96 4.39 -1.60
N ASP A 242 -18.66 3.94 -2.62
CA ASP A 242 -18.63 4.59 -3.92
C ASP A 242 -19.24 5.99 -3.81
N VAL A 243 -18.57 6.97 -4.40
CA VAL A 243 -18.92 8.39 -4.36
C VAL A 243 -18.86 8.98 -5.77
N ASP A 244 -19.55 10.10 -6.00
CA ASP A 244 -19.64 10.74 -7.33
C ASP A 244 -18.29 11.24 -7.85
N THR A 245 -17.34 11.53 -6.96
CA THR A 245 -16.00 11.96 -7.32
C THR A 245 -14.94 11.31 -6.41
N VAL A 246 -13.84 10.86 -6.99
CA VAL A 246 -12.72 10.24 -6.27
C VAL A 246 -12.12 11.14 -5.19
N TYR A 247 -12.27 12.46 -5.33
CA TYR A 247 -11.78 13.42 -4.33
C TYR A 247 -12.59 13.41 -3.03
N SER A 248 -13.79 12.88 -3.05
CA SER A 248 -14.68 12.80 -1.89
C SER A 248 -14.52 11.50 -1.10
N CYS A 249 -13.75 10.53 -1.58
CA CYS A 249 -13.77 9.15 -1.06
C CYS A 249 -13.39 9.01 0.42
N LEU A 250 -12.60 9.91 1.00
CA LEU A 250 -12.28 9.92 2.42
C LEU A 250 -12.87 11.13 3.18
N LEU A 251 -13.38 12.14 2.51
CA LEU A 251 -13.99 13.30 3.17
C LEU A 251 -15.29 12.92 3.89
N TYR A 252 -16.05 11.97 3.35
CA TYR A 252 -17.29 11.48 3.97
C TYR A 252 -17.08 10.44 5.07
N THR A 253 -15.89 9.86 5.17
CA THR A 253 -15.60 8.74 6.07
C THR A 253 -14.68 9.11 7.23
N SER A 254 -14.03 10.26 7.17
CA SER A 254 -13.21 10.78 8.26
C SER A 254 -13.98 11.85 9.02
N PRO A 255 -14.11 11.75 10.35
CA PRO A 255 -14.69 12.83 11.15
C PRO A 255 -13.90 14.11 10.90
N SER A 256 -14.60 15.18 10.56
CA SER A 256 -14.01 16.49 10.38
C SER A 256 -13.43 16.94 11.75
N PRO A 257 -12.24 17.57 11.78
CA PRO A 257 -11.74 18.18 13.01
C PRO A 257 -12.61 19.36 13.51
N ARG A 258 -13.69 19.66 12.81
CA ARG A 258 -14.63 20.75 13.14
C ARG A 258 -15.98 20.27 13.68
N ASP A 259 -16.20 18.95 13.77
CA ASP A 259 -17.45 18.36 14.29
C ASP A 259 -17.28 17.99 15.77
#